data_549c0441d4f6949ede354202584ea2e8
#
_entry.id   549c0441d4f6949ede354202584ea2e8
#
_cell.length_a   1.000
_cell.length_b   1.000
_cell.length_c   1.000
_cell.angle_alpha   90.00
_cell.angle_beta   90.00
_cell.angle_gamma   90.00
#
_symmetry.space_group_name_H-M   'P 1'
#
loop_
_entity.id
_entity.type
_entity.pdbx_description
1 polymer ?
#
loop_
_entity_poly.entity_id
_entity_poly.type
_entity_poly.pdbx_seq_one_letter_code
_entity_poly.pdbx_strand_id
1 'polypeptide(L)'
;MRQVMSLKAATLATAFILAFALPARAAEVTPDDTAKFLAGMQPSADSPLMPLTKDPSWQRHARFFDNAFGQLETRQLAKIRNWSETHLAAPKPTMFYMFSGPDFLYANAFYPKATTYVLAALEPPGQVPDLTKLPRGVVGAALYNVEHALGSILSFSFFITKQMKSDLRAGQIGGTLPVLYVFLARSGKTIKSVTPIALDAEGQVKTGNENPGPNAPRGTRITFAGADGVEKTLYYFSTDLSNAGAKSSGFLKFCSTLAPGNSLIKSASYLLHSGNFTVARDYLLANSATIIQDDSGVPLQFYNAK
;
A
#
# COMPACT_ATOMS: atom_id res chain seq x y z
N MET A 1 -49.79 -33.39 76.49
CA MET A 1 -48.55 -33.05 75.75
C MET A 1 -48.89 -32.94 74.29
N ARG A 2 -48.96 -31.71 73.75
CA ARG A 2 -49.25 -31.41 72.31
C ARG A 2 -47.94 -30.93 71.70
N GLN A 3 -47.43 -31.62 70.69
CA GLN A 3 -46.31 -31.24 69.89
C GLN A 3 -46.78 -30.28 68.80
N VAL A 4 -46.17 -29.12 68.74
CA VAL A 4 -46.39 -28.14 67.72
C VAL A 4 -45.34 -28.37 66.62
N MET A 5 -45.78 -28.75 65.38
CA MET A 5 -44.90 -28.84 64.21
C MET A 5 -44.82 -27.47 63.58
N SER A 6 -43.59 -26.94 63.50
CA SER A 6 -43.27 -25.70 62.80
C SER A 6 -42.99 -26.00 61.34
N LEU A 7 -43.80 -25.44 60.44
CA LEU A 7 -43.62 -25.50 59.00
C LEU A 7 -42.70 -24.32 58.59
N LYS A 8 -41.50 -24.65 58.11
CA LYS A 8 -40.61 -23.64 57.47
C LYS A 8 -40.94 -23.52 56.02
N ALA A 9 -41.48 -22.34 55.61
CA ALA A 9 -41.69 -21.97 54.23
C ALA A 9 -40.34 -21.60 53.58
N ALA A 10 -39.92 -22.32 52.54
CA ALA A 10 -38.77 -22.00 51.73
C ALA A 10 -39.20 -21.10 50.55
N THR A 11 -38.82 -19.86 50.57
CA THR A 11 -39.07 -18.89 49.48
C THR A 11 -38.01 -19.10 48.37
N LEU A 12 -38.41 -19.62 47.23
CA LEU A 12 -37.57 -19.72 46.04
C LEU A 12 -37.51 -18.33 45.37
N ALA A 13 -36.37 -17.64 45.42
CA ALA A 13 -36.13 -16.42 44.69
C ALA A 13 -35.65 -16.76 43.27
N THR A 14 -36.51 -16.62 42.28
CA THR A 14 -36.17 -16.77 40.87
C THR A 14 -35.45 -15.48 40.37
N ALA A 15 -34.14 -15.53 40.23
CA ALA A 15 -33.35 -14.44 39.64
C ALA A 15 -33.57 -14.42 38.12
N PHE A 16 -34.30 -13.43 37.64
CA PHE A 16 -34.40 -13.14 36.21
C PHE A 16 -33.12 -12.45 35.75
N ILE A 17 -32.23 -13.19 35.05
CA ILE A 17 -31.06 -12.57 34.38
C ILE A 17 -31.58 -11.92 33.10
N LEU A 18 -31.76 -10.60 33.13
CA LEU A 18 -31.94 -9.80 31.90
C LEU A 18 -30.60 -9.78 31.17
N ALA A 19 -30.44 -10.62 30.13
CA ALA A 19 -29.36 -10.49 29.19
C ALA A 19 -29.58 -9.25 28.35
N PHE A 20 -28.92 -8.15 28.67
CA PHE A 20 -28.81 -6.98 27.78
C PHE A 20 -28.04 -7.40 26.54
N ALA A 21 -28.74 -7.67 25.44
CA ALA A 21 -28.12 -7.77 24.14
C ALA A 21 -27.58 -6.36 23.78
N LEU A 22 -26.28 -6.18 23.90
CA LEU A 22 -25.63 -5.00 23.36
C LEU A 22 -25.95 -4.94 21.85
N PRO A 23 -26.37 -3.79 21.31
CA PRO A 23 -26.62 -3.68 19.88
C PRO A 23 -25.32 -4.06 19.17
N ALA A 24 -25.37 -5.06 18.29
CA ALA A 24 -24.25 -5.42 17.44
C ALA A 24 -23.90 -4.15 16.61
N ARG A 25 -22.76 -3.54 16.93
CA ARG A 25 -22.24 -2.42 16.13
C ARG A 25 -22.03 -2.94 14.73
N ALA A 26 -22.64 -2.29 13.74
CA ALA A 26 -22.42 -2.62 12.34
C ALA A 26 -20.90 -2.60 12.09
N ALA A 27 -20.38 -3.68 11.53
CA ALA A 27 -18.96 -3.78 11.21
C ALA A 27 -18.57 -2.63 10.27
N GLU A 28 -17.50 -1.93 10.60
CA GLU A 28 -16.96 -0.86 9.74
C GLU A 28 -16.07 -1.50 8.67
N VAL A 29 -16.06 -0.91 7.47
CA VAL A 29 -15.15 -1.34 6.40
C VAL A 29 -13.72 -0.99 6.79
N THR A 30 -12.88 -2.00 6.95
CA THR A 30 -11.47 -1.81 7.28
C THR A 30 -10.64 -1.47 6.02
N PRO A 31 -9.49 -0.78 6.16
CA PRO A 31 -8.56 -0.62 5.04
C PRO A 31 -8.08 -1.96 4.45
N ASP A 32 -7.92 -2.98 5.28
CA ASP A 32 -7.54 -4.32 4.85
C ASP A 32 -8.61 -5.00 3.99
N ASP A 33 -9.87 -4.91 4.41
CA ASP A 33 -11.00 -5.43 3.63
C ASP A 33 -11.14 -4.70 2.29
N THR A 34 -10.95 -3.38 2.31
CA THR A 34 -10.94 -2.57 1.08
C THR A 34 -9.81 -3.01 0.15
N ALA A 35 -8.62 -3.23 0.68
CA ALA A 35 -7.47 -3.68 -0.09
C ALA A 35 -7.69 -5.07 -0.70
N LYS A 36 -8.20 -6.01 0.09
CA LYS A 36 -8.57 -7.35 -0.40
C LYS A 36 -9.62 -7.28 -1.49
N PHE A 37 -10.68 -6.51 -1.27
CA PHE A 37 -11.76 -6.35 -2.25
C PHE A 37 -11.22 -5.79 -3.59
N LEU A 38 -10.42 -4.71 -3.54
CA LEU A 38 -9.79 -4.12 -4.73
C LEU A 38 -8.77 -5.05 -5.39
N ALA A 39 -8.16 -5.94 -4.62
CA ALA A 39 -7.25 -6.97 -5.12
C ALA A 39 -7.96 -8.22 -5.68
N GLY A 40 -9.30 -8.25 -5.73
CA GLY A 40 -10.07 -9.42 -6.11
C GLY A 40 -9.92 -10.60 -5.13
N MET A 41 -9.59 -10.32 -3.88
CA MET A 41 -9.49 -11.28 -2.77
C MET A 41 -10.70 -11.14 -1.86
N GLN A 42 -11.11 -12.22 -1.20
CA GLN A 42 -12.23 -12.18 -0.27
C GLN A 42 -11.90 -11.30 0.95
N PRO A 43 -12.73 -10.28 1.27
CA PRO A 43 -12.66 -9.58 2.55
C PRO A 43 -12.98 -10.51 3.72
N SER A 44 -12.89 -10.01 4.95
CA SER A 44 -13.29 -10.73 6.16
C SER A 44 -14.77 -11.14 6.07
N ALA A 45 -15.12 -12.27 6.68
CA ALA A 45 -16.47 -12.84 6.54
C ALA A 45 -17.59 -11.92 7.08
N ASP A 46 -17.26 -11.08 8.05
CA ASP A 46 -18.14 -10.07 8.66
C ASP A 46 -18.05 -8.69 7.98
N SER A 47 -17.21 -8.54 6.97
CA SER A 47 -17.02 -7.28 6.25
C SER A 47 -18.30 -6.84 5.51
N PRO A 48 -18.69 -5.55 5.60
CA PRO A 48 -19.76 -4.99 4.79
C PRO A 48 -19.55 -5.08 3.27
N LEU A 49 -18.33 -5.35 2.81
CA LEU A 49 -17.99 -5.57 1.40
C LEU A 49 -18.34 -6.97 0.90
N MET A 50 -18.55 -7.95 1.79
CA MET A 50 -18.84 -9.34 1.38
C MET A 50 -20.03 -9.49 0.43
N PRO A 51 -21.17 -8.78 0.60
CA PRO A 51 -22.28 -8.85 -0.36
C PRO A 51 -21.90 -8.39 -1.77
N LEU A 52 -20.93 -7.45 -1.92
CA LEU A 52 -20.47 -6.94 -3.21
C LEU A 52 -19.61 -7.97 -3.97
N THR A 53 -19.02 -8.95 -3.29
CA THR A 53 -18.25 -10.01 -3.95
C THR A 53 -19.10 -10.97 -4.79
N LYS A 54 -20.44 -10.94 -4.60
CA LYS A 54 -21.38 -11.72 -5.41
C LYS A 54 -21.69 -11.06 -6.75
N ASP A 55 -21.26 -9.81 -6.96
CA ASP A 55 -21.47 -9.10 -8.21
C ASP A 55 -20.63 -9.74 -9.34
N PRO A 56 -21.22 -9.99 -10.52
CA PRO A 56 -20.47 -10.58 -11.63
C PRO A 56 -19.25 -9.78 -12.08
N SER A 57 -19.28 -8.45 -11.94
CA SER A 57 -18.13 -7.59 -12.26
C SER A 57 -16.96 -7.85 -11.30
N TRP A 58 -17.24 -7.97 -10.00
CA TRP A 58 -16.22 -8.32 -9.02
C TRP A 58 -15.67 -9.73 -9.23
N GLN A 59 -16.52 -10.72 -9.53
CA GLN A 59 -16.08 -12.09 -9.79
C GLN A 59 -15.18 -12.19 -11.03
N ARG A 60 -15.46 -11.39 -12.08
CA ARG A 60 -14.59 -11.29 -13.25
C ARG A 60 -13.25 -10.67 -12.86
N HIS A 61 -13.28 -9.56 -12.11
CA HIS A 61 -12.11 -8.88 -11.58
C HIS A 61 -11.22 -9.80 -10.75
N ALA A 62 -11.80 -10.57 -9.83
CA ALA A 62 -11.09 -11.55 -9.02
C ALA A 62 -10.34 -12.58 -9.88
N ARG A 63 -11.04 -13.19 -10.85
CA ARG A 63 -10.42 -14.15 -11.77
C ARG A 63 -9.31 -13.55 -12.63
N PHE A 64 -9.50 -12.30 -13.08
CA PHE A 64 -8.46 -11.59 -13.85
C PHE A 64 -7.19 -11.42 -13.01
N PHE A 65 -7.30 -10.93 -11.79
CA PHE A 65 -6.14 -10.72 -10.92
C PHE A 65 -5.51 -12.02 -10.43
N ASP A 66 -6.29 -13.06 -10.14
CA ASP A 66 -5.75 -14.37 -9.77
C ASP A 66 -4.85 -14.92 -10.88
N ASN A 67 -5.30 -14.82 -12.12
CA ASN A 67 -4.52 -15.26 -13.27
C ASN A 67 -3.27 -14.37 -13.49
N ALA A 68 -3.44 -13.06 -13.52
CA ALA A 68 -2.35 -12.12 -13.81
C ALA A 68 -1.25 -12.15 -12.73
N PHE A 69 -1.62 -12.14 -11.46
CA PHE A 69 -0.64 -12.23 -10.36
C PHE A 69 0.00 -13.63 -10.26
N GLY A 70 -0.75 -14.70 -10.54
CA GLY A 70 -0.20 -16.06 -10.61
C GLY A 70 0.86 -16.20 -11.70
N GLN A 71 0.62 -15.63 -12.88
CA GLN A 71 1.60 -15.60 -13.96
C GLN A 71 2.84 -14.74 -13.59
N LEU A 72 2.62 -13.56 -12.99
CA LEU A 72 3.71 -12.68 -12.57
C LEU A 72 4.55 -13.33 -11.47
N GLU A 73 3.93 -14.02 -10.53
CA GLU A 73 4.61 -14.77 -9.48
C GLU A 73 5.60 -15.78 -10.08
N THR A 74 5.13 -16.61 -10.97
CA THR A 74 5.96 -17.66 -11.62
C THR A 74 7.04 -17.06 -12.52
N ARG A 75 6.69 -16.02 -13.29
CA ARG A 75 7.59 -15.42 -14.27
C ARG A 75 8.72 -14.65 -13.62
N GLN A 76 8.43 -13.88 -12.54
CA GLN A 76 9.36 -12.91 -12.00
C GLN A 76 9.47 -12.89 -10.47
N LEU A 77 8.36 -12.73 -9.71
CA LEU A 77 8.44 -12.39 -8.30
C LEU A 77 9.14 -13.46 -7.46
N ALA A 78 8.85 -14.75 -7.73
CA ALA A 78 9.54 -15.86 -7.06
C ALA A 78 11.05 -15.85 -7.34
N LYS A 79 11.44 -15.59 -8.59
CA LYS A 79 12.87 -15.52 -8.98
C LYS A 79 13.58 -14.35 -8.31
N ILE A 80 12.92 -13.18 -8.23
CA ILE A 80 13.46 -12.00 -7.54
C ILE A 80 13.67 -12.30 -6.05
N ARG A 81 12.71 -12.91 -5.37
CA ARG A 81 12.86 -13.26 -3.95
C ARG A 81 14.00 -14.25 -3.71
N ASN A 82 14.10 -15.30 -4.52
CA ASN A 82 15.20 -16.27 -4.43
C ASN A 82 16.57 -15.60 -4.65
N TRP A 83 16.65 -14.69 -5.62
CA TRP A 83 17.85 -13.90 -5.85
C TRP A 83 18.16 -12.99 -4.65
N SER A 84 17.15 -12.31 -4.12
CA SER A 84 17.28 -11.44 -2.94
C SER A 84 17.79 -12.20 -1.70
N GLU A 85 17.25 -13.38 -1.43
CA GLU A 85 17.68 -14.23 -0.30
C GLU A 85 19.17 -14.59 -0.40
N THR A 86 19.66 -14.81 -1.61
CA THR A 86 21.06 -15.20 -1.86
C THR A 86 22.01 -14.00 -1.81
N HIS A 87 21.59 -12.85 -2.38
CA HIS A 87 22.52 -11.72 -2.63
C HIS A 87 22.33 -10.56 -1.63
N LEU A 88 21.21 -10.50 -0.91
CA LEU A 88 20.89 -9.45 0.06
C LEU A 88 20.73 -10.04 1.47
N ALA A 89 21.79 -10.73 1.93
CA ALA A 89 21.72 -11.49 3.18
C ALA A 89 21.45 -10.64 4.43
N ALA A 90 21.95 -9.41 4.47
CA ALA A 90 21.83 -8.50 5.61
C ALA A 90 21.37 -7.09 5.18
N PRO A 91 20.14 -6.95 4.62
CA PRO A 91 19.65 -5.66 4.20
C PRO A 91 19.39 -4.74 5.41
N LYS A 92 19.57 -3.43 5.20
CA LYS A 92 19.12 -2.43 6.17
C LYS A 92 17.60 -2.48 6.34
N PRO A 93 17.06 -2.04 7.49
CA PRO A 93 15.63 -2.07 7.74
C PRO A 93 14.85 -1.10 6.84
N THR A 94 15.48 -0.04 6.35
CA THR A 94 14.88 0.95 5.45
C THR A 94 15.21 0.65 3.99
N MET A 95 14.22 0.81 3.13
CA MET A 95 14.34 0.68 1.69
C MET A 95 13.80 1.93 1.00
N PHE A 96 14.61 2.56 0.16
CA PHE A 96 14.25 3.71 -0.66
C PHE A 96 13.98 3.28 -2.10
N TYR A 97 12.85 3.72 -2.66
CA TYR A 97 12.52 3.50 -4.05
C TYR A 97 11.99 4.78 -4.68
N MET A 98 12.92 5.67 -5.04
CA MET A 98 12.61 6.90 -5.74
C MET A 98 12.24 6.62 -7.20
N PHE A 99 11.36 7.45 -7.78
CA PHE A 99 10.80 7.27 -9.12
C PHE A 99 9.96 5.99 -9.29
N SER A 100 9.45 5.44 -8.19
CA SER A 100 8.79 4.14 -8.18
C SER A 100 7.34 4.16 -8.67
N GLY A 101 6.65 5.32 -8.60
CA GLY A 101 5.20 5.23 -8.50
C GLY A 101 4.76 4.43 -7.27
N PRO A 102 3.59 3.81 -7.30
CA PRO A 102 3.10 2.98 -6.19
C PRO A 102 3.67 1.54 -6.19
N ASP A 103 4.88 1.32 -6.72
CA ASP A 103 5.43 -0.03 -6.93
C ASP A 103 5.94 -0.70 -5.63
N PHE A 104 5.04 -0.91 -4.70
CA PHE A 104 5.33 -1.71 -3.51
C PHE A 104 5.61 -3.18 -3.85
N LEU A 105 5.05 -3.69 -4.95
CA LEU A 105 5.14 -5.11 -5.32
C LEU A 105 6.59 -5.54 -5.52
N TYR A 106 7.34 -4.83 -6.36
CA TYR A 106 8.75 -5.11 -6.58
C TYR A 106 9.64 -4.68 -5.42
N ALA A 107 9.29 -3.57 -4.75
CA ALA A 107 9.96 -3.16 -3.50
C ALA A 107 9.98 -4.29 -2.47
N ASN A 108 8.82 -4.91 -2.23
CA ASN A 108 8.70 -6.04 -1.29
C ASN A 108 9.33 -7.33 -1.83
N ALA A 109 9.34 -7.56 -3.15
CA ALA A 109 9.98 -8.74 -3.72
C ALA A 109 11.50 -8.70 -3.57
N PHE A 110 12.13 -7.53 -3.78
CA PHE A 110 13.58 -7.35 -3.59
C PHE A 110 13.98 -7.24 -2.12
N TYR A 111 13.17 -6.60 -1.28
CA TYR A 111 13.49 -6.35 0.13
C TYR A 111 12.38 -6.81 1.08
N PRO A 112 12.05 -8.12 1.10
CA PRO A 112 10.92 -8.64 1.91
C PRO A 112 11.15 -8.46 3.42
N LYS A 113 12.41 -8.35 3.85
CA LYS A 113 12.81 -8.15 5.25
C LYS A 113 12.84 -6.69 5.70
N ALA A 114 12.69 -5.73 4.78
CA ALA A 114 12.59 -4.33 5.16
C ALA A 114 11.38 -4.10 6.08
N THR A 115 11.54 -3.23 7.07
CA THR A 115 10.48 -2.81 7.98
C THR A 115 9.93 -1.44 7.61
N THR A 116 10.70 -0.65 6.86
CA THR A 116 10.31 0.67 6.38
C THR A 116 10.54 0.78 4.88
N TYR A 117 9.50 1.12 4.15
CA TYR A 117 9.54 1.37 2.70
C TYR A 117 9.24 2.84 2.44
N VAL A 118 10.06 3.50 1.64
CA VAL A 118 9.84 4.89 1.21
C VAL A 118 9.79 4.94 -0.31
N LEU A 119 8.60 5.13 -0.84
CA LEU A 119 8.32 5.25 -2.26
C LEU A 119 8.02 6.70 -2.62
N ALA A 120 8.45 7.13 -3.80
CA ALA A 120 8.20 8.49 -4.26
C ALA A 120 8.01 8.57 -5.78
N ALA A 121 7.07 9.44 -6.19
CA ALA A 121 6.81 9.78 -7.58
C ALA A 121 6.03 11.09 -7.69
N LEU A 122 5.57 11.45 -8.90
CA LEU A 122 4.77 12.66 -9.14
C LEU A 122 3.27 12.47 -8.94
N GLU A 123 2.80 11.21 -8.92
CA GLU A 123 1.39 10.90 -8.84
C GLU A 123 0.87 11.17 -7.42
N PRO A 124 -0.32 11.83 -7.27
CA PRO A 124 -0.89 12.06 -5.95
C PRO A 124 -1.32 10.76 -5.29
N PRO A 125 -1.28 10.66 -3.94
CA PRO A 125 -1.74 9.48 -3.22
C PRO A 125 -3.21 9.18 -3.47
N GLY A 126 -4.06 10.20 -3.63
CA GLY A 126 -5.49 10.04 -3.82
C GLY A 126 -6.20 9.48 -2.58
N GLN A 127 -7.35 8.87 -2.82
CA GLN A 127 -8.16 8.28 -1.75
C GLN A 127 -9.00 7.12 -2.28
N VAL A 128 -9.42 6.23 -1.38
CA VAL A 128 -10.42 5.20 -1.64
C VAL A 128 -11.60 5.48 -0.72
N PRO A 129 -12.78 5.82 -1.26
CA PRO A 129 -13.98 6.05 -0.47
C PRO A 129 -14.55 4.73 0.06
N ASP A 130 -15.53 4.82 0.94
CA ASP A 130 -16.31 3.66 1.38
C ASP A 130 -17.09 3.09 0.19
N LEU A 131 -16.65 1.95 -0.31
CA LEU A 131 -17.20 1.28 -1.50
C LEU A 131 -18.64 0.80 -1.29
N THR A 132 -19.07 0.60 -0.05
CA THR A 132 -20.46 0.18 0.26
C THR A 132 -21.47 1.28 0.00
N LYS A 133 -21.01 2.54 -0.03
CA LYS A 133 -21.83 3.73 -0.30
C LYS A 133 -21.92 4.08 -1.78
N LEU A 134 -21.16 3.39 -2.63
CA LEU A 134 -21.18 3.62 -4.07
C LEU A 134 -22.24 2.78 -4.78
N PRO A 135 -22.88 3.31 -5.84
CA PRO A 135 -23.71 2.50 -6.72
C PRO A 135 -22.91 1.34 -7.33
N ARG A 136 -23.53 0.15 -7.50
CA ARG A 136 -22.85 -1.05 -8.02
C ARG A 136 -22.13 -0.81 -9.36
N GLY A 137 -22.76 -0.08 -10.28
CA GLY A 137 -22.14 0.25 -11.56
C GLY A 137 -20.87 1.10 -11.42
N VAL A 138 -20.83 1.99 -10.42
CA VAL A 138 -19.65 2.79 -10.10
C VAL A 138 -18.53 1.91 -9.54
N VAL A 139 -18.86 0.96 -8.66
CA VAL A 139 -17.89 -0.01 -8.14
C VAL A 139 -17.31 -0.85 -9.29
N GLY A 140 -18.16 -1.37 -10.18
CA GLY A 140 -17.70 -2.14 -11.34
C GLY A 140 -16.76 -1.36 -12.27
N ALA A 141 -17.09 -0.09 -12.56
CA ALA A 141 -16.21 0.80 -13.34
C ALA A 141 -14.89 1.08 -12.63
N ALA A 142 -14.92 1.27 -11.31
CA ALA A 142 -13.70 1.49 -10.52
C ALA A 142 -12.76 0.27 -10.53
N LEU A 143 -13.31 -0.95 -10.41
CA LEU A 143 -12.54 -2.19 -10.53
C LEU A 143 -11.87 -2.31 -11.90
N TYR A 144 -12.61 -2.01 -12.97
CA TYR A 144 -12.07 -2.00 -14.33
C TYR A 144 -10.91 -0.99 -14.48
N ASN A 145 -11.05 0.22 -13.92
CA ASN A 145 -9.99 1.23 -13.96
C ASN A 145 -8.73 0.78 -13.20
N VAL A 146 -8.89 0.08 -12.08
CA VAL A 146 -7.77 -0.51 -11.33
C VAL A 146 -7.09 -1.60 -12.14
N GLU A 147 -7.85 -2.50 -12.81
CA GLU A 147 -7.28 -3.52 -13.73
C GLU A 147 -6.45 -2.85 -14.83
N HIS A 148 -7.00 -1.82 -15.45
CA HIS A 148 -6.37 -1.13 -16.58
C HIS A 148 -5.10 -0.37 -16.14
N ALA A 149 -5.16 0.31 -15.00
CA ALA A 149 -4.00 1.00 -14.42
C ALA A 149 -2.83 0.05 -14.09
N LEU A 150 -3.13 -1.21 -13.78
CA LEU A 150 -2.13 -2.24 -13.48
C LEU A 150 -1.68 -3.05 -14.70
N GLY A 151 -2.33 -2.89 -15.85
CA GLY A 151 -2.06 -3.70 -17.04
C GLY A 151 -0.60 -3.69 -17.46
N SER A 152 0.06 -2.53 -17.45
CA SER A 152 1.46 -2.41 -17.85
C SER A 152 2.43 -3.06 -16.87
N ILE A 153 2.26 -2.88 -15.56
CA ILE A 153 3.16 -3.49 -14.59
C ILE A 153 2.98 -5.01 -14.53
N LEU A 154 1.76 -5.50 -14.68
CA LEU A 154 1.47 -6.93 -14.71
C LEU A 154 2.03 -7.61 -15.98
N SER A 155 2.09 -6.87 -17.10
CA SER A 155 2.58 -7.41 -18.38
C SER A 155 4.09 -7.20 -18.57
N PHE A 156 4.60 -6.01 -18.25
CA PHE A 156 5.96 -5.54 -18.60
C PHE A 156 6.83 -5.20 -17.39
N SER A 157 6.33 -5.33 -16.17
CA SER A 157 7.08 -5.07 -14.93
C SER A 157 7.33 -3.58 -14.62
N PHE A 158 6.68 -2.64 -15.30
CA PHE A 158 6.79 -1.20 -15.04
C PHE A 158 5.48 -0.49 -15.32
N PHE A 159 5.30 0.70 -14.72
CA PHE A 159 4.15 1.56 -14.96
C PHE A 159 4.34 2.44 -16.20
N ILE A 160 3.31 2.51 -17.03
CA ILE A 160 3.16 3.59 -17.99
C ILE A 160 2.42 4.72 -17.28
N THR A 161 3.18 5.64 -16.70
CA THR A 161 2.70 6.68 -15.78
C THR A 161 1.58 7.56 -16.35
N LYS A 162 1.63 7.89 -17.65
CA LYS A 162 0.56 8.66 -18.33
C LYS A 162 -0.76 7.89 -18.32
N GLN A 163 -0.72 6.59 -18.59
CA GLN A 163 -1.90 5.73 -18.63
C GLN A 163 -2.48 5.57 -17.24
N MET A 164 -1.65 5.19 -16.26
CA MET A 164 -2.08 5.07 -14.87
C MET A 164 -2.72 6.37 -14.34
N LYS A 165 -2.13 7.53 -14.64
CA LYS A 165 -2.72 8.84 -14.32
C LYS A 165 -4.08 9.06 -14.96
N SER A 166 -4.26 8.67 -16.23
CA SER A 166 -5.53 8.80 -16.94
C SER A 166 -6.60 7.91 -16.31
N ASP A 167 -6.28 6.65 -16.08
CA ASP A 167 -7.21 5.63 -15.61
C ASP A 167 -7.68 5.89 -14.18
N LEU A 168 -6.80 6.42 -13.33
CA LEU A 168 -7.11 6.74 -11.92
C LEU A 168 -7.57 8.19 -11.69
N ARG A 169 -7.65 9.04 -12.73
CA ARG A 169 -8.19 10.41 -12.62
C ARG A 169 -9.70 10.47 -12.73
N ALA A 170 -10.29 9.60 -13.51
CA ALA A 170 -11.67 9.75 -13.99
C ALA A 170 -12.73 9.18 -13.05
N GLY A 171 -12.36 8.62 -11.90
CA GLY A 171 -13.28 7.90 -11.03
C GLY A 171 -13.35 8.43 -9.60
N GLN A 172 -14.27 7.87 -8.83
CA GLN A 172 -14.38 8.13 -7.39
C GLN A 172 -13.24 7.47 -6.60
N ILE A 173 -12.53 6.51 -7.20
CA ILE A 173 -11.31 5.89 -6.68
C ILE A 173 -10.15 6.46 -7.50
N GLY A 174 -9.30 7.26 -6.86
CA GLY A 174 -8.26 7.99 -7.58
C GLY A 174 -6.91 7.97 -6.89
N GLY A 175 -5.88 8.31 -7.66
CA GLY A 175 -4.50 8.36 -7.19
C GLY A 175 -3.83 6.99 -7.06
N THR A 176 -2.73 6.94 -6.32
CA THR A 176 -1.91 5.71 -6.19
C THR A 176 -2.36 4.77 -5.07
N LEU A 177 -3.19 5.23 -4.14
CA LEU A 177 -3.62 4.44 -2.98
C LEU A 177 -4.35 3.14 -3.36
N PRO A 178 -5.26 3.11 -4.37
CA PRO A 178 -5.88 1.85 -4.81
C PRO A 178 -4.85 0.82 -5.27
N VAL A 179 -3.81 1.24 -5.96
CA VAL A 179 -2.72 0.38 -6.44
C VAL A 179 -1.89 -0.16 -5.27
N LEU A 180 -1.55 0.70 -4.30
CA LEU A 180 -0.86 0.28 -3.08
C LEU A 180 -1.66 -0.76 -2.30
N TYR A 181 -2.99 -0.59 -2.22
CA TYR A 181 -3.89 -1.56 -1.61
C TYR A 181 -3.82 -2.92 -2.29
N VAL A 182 -3.93 -2.94 -3.62
CA VAL A 182 -3.83 -4.19 -4.39
C VAL A 182 -2.48 -4.87 -4.15
N PHE A 183 -1.38 -4.12 -4.20
CA PHE A 183 -0.04 -4.70 -4.05
C PHE A 183 0.23 -5.20 -2.64
N LEU A 184 -0.23 -4.49 -1.61
CA LEU A 184 -0.13 -4.97 -0.22
C LEU A 184 -0.91 -6.27 -0.05
N ALA A 185 -2.18 -6.32 -0.46
CA ALA A 185 -3.02 -7.51 -0.35
C ALA A 185 -2.43 -8.69 -1.15
N ARG A 186 -2.05 -8.49 -2.41
CA ARG A 186 -1.45 -9.53 -3.26
C ARG A 186 -0.04 -9.96 -2.82
N SER A 187 0.63 -9.14 -2.00
CA SER A 187 1.88 -9.53 -1.33
C SER A 187 1.64 -10.22 0.04
N GLY A 188 0.41 -10.60 0.35
CA GLY A 188 0.06 -11.28 1.61
C GLY A 188 0.23 -10.40 2.85
N LYS A 189 0.03 -9.08 2.73
CA LYS A 189 0.12 -8.14 3.85
C LYS A 189 -1.26 -7.83 4.39
N THR A 190 -1.35 -7.64 5.69
CA THR A 190 -2.55 -7.18 6.41
C THR A 190 -2.39 -5.71 6.77
N ILE A 191 -3.23 -4.84 6.23
CA ILE A 191 -3.18 -3.41 6.48
C ILE A 191 -3.79 -3.11 7.86
N LYS A 192 -3.03 -2.39 8.69
CA LYS A 192 -3.46 -1.98 10.04
C LYS A 192 -4.03 -0.56 10.05
N SER A 193 -3.36 0.37 9.37
CA SER A 193 -3.84 1.75 9.27
C SER A 193 -3.36 2.42 7.99
N VAL A 194 -4.11 3.44 7.56
CA VAL A 194 -3.78 4.31 6.44
C VAL A 194 -4.00 5.75 6.88
N THR A 195 -2.95 6.56 6.84
CA THR A 195 -2.97 7.93 7.32
C THR A 195 -2.47 8.86 6.21
N PRO A 196 -3.29 9.82 5.75
CA PRO A 196 -2.79 10.91 4.90
C PRO A 196 -1.73 11.72 5.66
N ILE A 197 -0.64 12.04 4.98
CA ILE A 197 0.49 12.78 5.53
C ILE A 197 0.98 13.83 4.56
N ALA A 198 1.77 14.78 5.07
CA ALA A 198 2.57 15.69 4.27
C ALA A 198 3.92 15.92 4.95
N LEU A 199 4.88 16.48 4.22
CA LEU A 199 6.17 16.88 4.81
C LEU A 199 6.28 18.40 4.81
N ASP A 200 6.72 18.97 5.93
CA ASP A 200 7.16 20.36 5.94
C ASP A 200 8.57 20.51 5.29
N ALA A 201 9.06 21.75 5.24
CA ALA A 201 10.37 22.05 4.64
C ALA A 201 11.56 21.43 5.40
N GLU A 202 11.36 21.07 6.66
CA GLU A 202 12.33 20.41 7.53
C GLU A 202 12.27 18.89 7.44
N GLY A 203 11.32 18.34 6.66
CA GLY A 203 11.11 16.90 6.52
C GLY A 203 10.33 16.26 7.66
N GLN A 204 9.65 17.08 8.49
CA GLN A 204 8.80 16.55 9.54
C GLN A 204 7.45 16.12 8.97
N VAL A 205 6.98 14.95 9.40
CA VAL A 205 5.68 14.42 8.98
C VAL A 205 4.56 15.19 9.68
N LYS A 206 3.68 15.76 8.88
CA LYS A 206 2.44 16.44 9.33
C LYS A 206 1.24 15.55 9.04
N THR A 207 0.26 15.56 9.92
CA THR A 207 -0.98 14.79 9.84
C THR A 207 -2.21 15.66 10.09
N GLY A 208 -3.37 15.21 9.63
CA GLY A 208 -4.64 15.91 9.88
C GLY A 208 -4.65 17.34 9.34
N ASN A 209 -4.97 18.30 10.20
CA ASN A 209 -5.11 19.72 9.84
C ASN A 209 -3.82 20.56 10.02
N GLU A 210 -2.70 19.91 10.32
CA GLU A 210 -1.42 20.60 10.42
C GLU A 210 -1.04 21.22 9.06
N ASN A 211 -0.61 22.50 9.08
CA ASN A 211 -0.17 23.16 7.85
C ASN A 211 1.27 22.74 7.50
N PRO A 212 1.47 22.01 6.39
CA PRO A 212 2.81 21.57 6.00
C PRO A 212 3.59 22.63 5.21
N GLY A 213 2.95 23.76 4.90
CA GLY A 213 3.52 24.81 4.05
C GLY A 213 3.18 24.65 2.55
N PRO A 214 3.54 25.66 1.75
CA PRO A 214 3.35 25.61 0.30
C PRO A 214 4.26 24.56 -0.35
N ASN A 215 3.78 23.93 -1.42
CA ASN A 215 4.51 22.91 -2.19
C ASN A 215 5.00 21.70 -1.37
N ALA A 216 4.41 21.47 -0.20
CA ALA A 216 4.72 20.34 0.66
C ALA A 216 4.43 19.01 -0.05
N PRO A 217 5.38 18.05 -0.05
CA PRO A 217 5.11 16.69 -0.52
C PRO A 217 3.94 16.08 0.24
N ARG A 218 2.88 15.71 -0.48
CA ARG A 218 1.73 15.01 0.10
C ARG A 218 1.89 13.52 -0.08
N GLY A 219 1.44 12.76 0.89
CA GLY A 219 1.66 11.32 0.88
C GLY A 219 0.63 10.55 1.67
N THR A 220 0.93 9.27 1.82
CA THR A 220 0.22 8.37 2.71
C THR A 220 1.22 7.53 3.50
N ARG A 221 0.93 7.31 4.77
CA ARG A 221 1.60 6.33 5.62
C ARG A 221 0.66 5.14 5.80
N ILE A 222 1.14 3.96 5.47
CA ILE A 222 0.40 2.70 5.64
C ILE A 222 1.18 1.85 6.63
N THR A 223 0.55 1.48 7.76
CA THR A 223 1.09 0.44 8.64
C THR A 223 0.47 -0.89 8.27
N PHE A 224 1.28 -1.93 8.20
CA PHE A 224 0.86 -3.26 7.80
C PHE A 224 1.70 -4.33 8.48
N ALA A 225 1.25 -5.57 8.46
CA ALA A 225 2.01 -6.73 8.91
C ALA A 225 2.06 -7.80 7.81
N GLY A 226 3.13 -8.56 7.78
CA GLY A 226 3.24 -9.79 7.00
C GLY A 226 2.78 -11.01 7.80
N ALA A 227 2.98 -12.21 7.26
CA ALA A 227 2.70 -13.46 7.94
C ALA A 227 3.56 -13.69 9.20
N ASP A 228 4.70 -12.99 9.29
CA ASP A 228 5.60 -12.96 10.45
C ASP A 228 5.03 -12.15 11.63
N GLY A 229 3.89 -11.47 11.45
CA GLY A 229 3.29 -10.58 12.44
C GLY A 229 4.07 -9.30 12.73
N VAL A 230 5.23 -9.09 12.11
CA VAL A 230 6.05 -7.89 12.31
C VAL A 230 5.36 -6.69 11.66
N GLU A 231 5.18 -5.63 12.45
CA GLU A 231 4.64 -4.38 11.94
C GLU A 231 5.69 -3.65 11.09
N LYS A 232 5.24 -3.18 9.93
CA LYS A 232 6.04 -2.50 8.93
C LYS A 232 5.33 -1.23 8.49
N THR A 233 6.10 -0.30 7.96
CA THR A 233 5.58 0.99 7.50
C THR A 233 5.94 1.23 6.04
N LEU A 234 4.95 1.62 5.26
CA LEU A 234 5.11 2.14 3.91
C LEU A 234 4.79 3.64 3.90
N TYR A 235 5.73 4.44 3.47
CA TYR A 235 5.54 5.84 3.11
C TYR A 235 5.50 5.97 1.59
N TYR A 236 4.47 6.59 1.08
CA TYR A 236 4.40 7.01 -0.31
C TYR A 236 4.27 8.54 -0.36
N PHE A 237 5.11 9.20 -1.15
CA PHE A 237 5.07 10.65 -1.32
C PHE A 237 4.92 11.03 -2.80
N SER A 238 4.00 11.95 -3.05
CA SER A 238 3.94 12.70 -4.30
C SER A 238 4.90 13.89 -4.18
N THR A 239 6.03 13.82 -4.88
CA THR A 239 7.07 14.84 -4.82
C THR A 239 7.85 14.94 -6.12
N ASP A 240 8.30 16.16 -6.44
CA ASP A 240 9.23 16.39 -7.54
C ASP A 240 10.66 16.05 -7.10
N LEU A 241 11.27 15.06 -7.76
CA LEU A 241 12.64 14.62 -7.51
C LEU A 241 13.67 15.31 -8.42
N SER A 242 13.26 16.27 -9.27
CA SER A 242 14.21 17.12 -9.97
C SER A 242 15.09 17.90 -9.00
N ASN A 243 16.23 18.42 -9.47
CA ASN A 243 17.13 19.21 -8.61
C ASN A 243 16.42 20.36 -7.90
N ALA A 244 15.46 21.03 -8.57
CA ALA A 244 14.70 22.10 -7.98
C ALA A 244 13.73 21.59 -6.92
N GLY A 245 12.94 20.57 -7.23
CA GLY A 245 11.98 19.95 -6.31
C GLY A 245 12.65 19.30 -5.11
N ALA A 246 13.71 18.53 -5.33
CA ALA A 246 14.46 17.85 -4.27
C ALA A 246 15.11 18.82 -3.27
N LYS A 247 15.55 20.01 -3.73
CA LYS A 247 16.13 21.05 -2.86
C LYS A 247 15.07 21.84 -2.10
N SER A 248 13.89 22.04 -2.68
CA SER A 248 12.84 22.88 -2.10
C SER A 248 11.88 22.12 -1.18
N SER A 249 11.79 20.79 -1.33
CA SER A 249 10.93 19.95 -0.49
C SER A 249 11.68 19.36 0.69
N GLY A 250 10.97 19.04 1.77
CA GLY A 250 11.54 18.33 2.92
C GLY A 250 11.80 16.83 2.69
N PHE A 251 11.56 16.31 1.48
CA PHE A 251 11.58 14.87 1.23
C PHE A 251 12.94 14.22 1.51
N LEU A 252 14.03 14.77 0.98
CA LEU A 252 15.36 14.20 1.23
C LEU A 252 15.80 14.36 2.70
N LYS A 253 15.36 15.44 3.38
CA LYS A 253 15.58 15.59 4.83
C LYS A 253 14.85 14.49 5.60
N PHE A 254 13.58 14.21 5.25
CA PHE A 254 12.85 13.07 5.82
C PHE A 254 13.57 11.75 5.58
N CYS A 255 13.99 11.47 4.35
CA CYS A 255 14.74 10.25 4.04
C CYS A 255 16.03 10.15 4.89
N SER A 256 16.71 11.26 5.15
CA SER A 256 17.94 11.28 5.98
C SER A 256 17.69 10.88 7.42
N THR A 257 16.49 11.07 7.96
CA THR A 257 16.13 10.58 9.31
C THR A 257 16.02 9.06 9.39
N LEU A 258 15.88 8.40 8.24
CA LEU A 258 15.72 6.94 8.10
C LEU A 258 16.98 6.26 7.52
N ALA A 259 17.98 7.03 7.14
CA ALA A 259 19.23 6.53 6.55
C ALA A 259 20.19 5.95 7.63
N PRO A 260 21.17 5.09 7.24
CA PRO A 260 21.32 4.54 5.89
C PRO A 260 20.32 3.45 5.56
N GLY A 261 19.86 3.40 4.30
CA GLY A 261 18.93 2.40 3.80
C GLY A 261 19.50 1.54 2.68
N ASN A 262 18.65 0.75 2.04
CA ASN A 262 18.92 0.16 0.74
C ASN A 262 18.15 0.95 -0.32
N SER A 263 18.61 0.94 -1.56
CA SER A 263 17.88 1.60 -2.65
C SER A 263 17.62 0.63 -3.79
N LEU A 264 16.40 0.70 -4.31
CA LEU A 264 16.00 0.06 -5.55
C LEU A 264 15.80 1.14 -6.62
N ILE A 265 16.42 0.94 -7.77
CA ILE A 265 16.26 1.77 -8.95
C ILE A 265 15.74 0.86 -10.06
N LYS A 266 14.57 1.20 -10.60
CA LYS A 266 13.89 0.41 -11.61
C LYS A 266 13.13 1.34 -12.55
N SER A 267 12.98 0.95 -13.81
CA SER A 267 12.20 1.65 -14.84
C SER A 267 12.63 3.09 -15.13
N ALA A 268 12.56 3.98 -14.16
CA ALA A 268 12.94 5.40 -14.31
C ALA A 268 14.40 5.69 -13.94
N SER A 269 15.23 4.67 -13.76
CA SER A 269 16.65 4.85 -13.41
C SER A 269 17.44 5.69 -14.40
N TYR A 270 17.05 5.69 -15.68
CA TYR A 270 17.66 6.55 -16.70
C TYR A 270 17.57 8.06 -16.36
N LEU A 271 16.58 8.49 -15.56
CA LEU A 271 16.46 9.87 -15.11
C LEU A 271 17.65 10.29 -14.24
N LEU A 272 18.25 9.37 -13.48
CA LEU A 272 19.41 9.64 -12.65
C LEU A 272 20.69 9.95 -13.47
N HIS A 273 20.73 9.60 -14.74
CA HIS A 273 21.83 9.99 -15.64
C HIS A 273 21.70 11.44 -16.12
N SER A 274 20.52 12.04 -16.03
CA SER A 274 20.29 13.43 -16.41
C SER A 274 20.84 14.40 -15.37
N GLY A 275 21.44 15.50 -15.82
CA GLY A 275 21.88 16.59 -14.96
C GLY A 275 20.78 17.24 -14.13
N ASN A 276 19.51 17.02 -14.48
CA ASN A 276 18.37 17.55 -13.75
C ASN A 276 18.01 16.76 -12.47
N PHE A 277 18.63 15.60 -12.21
CA PHE A 277 18.34 14.72 -11.09
C PHE A 277 19.58 14.37 -10.25
N THR A 278 20.65 15.19 -10.36
CA THR A 278 21.89 14.94 -9.64
C THR A 278 21.72 14.97 -8.13
N VAL A 279 20.83 15.82 -7.59
CA VAL A 279 20.58 15.91 -6.15
C VAL A 279 19.99 14.60 -5.60
N ALA A 280 19.03 14.02 -6.27
CA ALA A 280 18.45 12.73 -5.88
C ALA A 280 19.47 11.58 -6.05
N ARG A 281 20.25 11.60 -7.15
CA ARG A 281 21.31 10.61 -7.38
C ARG A 281 22.39 10.66 -6.29
N ASP A 282 22.92 11.84 -6.02
CA ASP A 282 24.01 12.01 -5.06
C ASP A 282 23.55 11.66 -3.64
N TYR A 283 22.26 11.97 -3.33
CA TYR A 283 21.63 11.54 -2.08
C TYR A 283 21.62 10.00 -1.97
N LEU A 284 21.14 9.28 -3.00
CA LEU A 284 21.09 7.81 -2.99
C LEU A 284 22.48 7.19 -2.85
N LEU A 285 23.48 7.72 -3.57
CA LEU A 285 24.86 7.26 -3.49
C LEU A 285 25.45 7.44 -2.08
N ALA A 286 25.15 8.54 -1.41
CA ALA A 286 25.67 8.83 -0.08
C ALA A 286 24.96 8.09 1.06
N ASN A 287 23.68 7.76 0.89
CA ASN A 287 22.81 7.27 1.98
C ASN A 287 22.34 5.82 1.80
N SER A 288 22.82 5.11 0.77
CA SER A 288 22.46 3.72 0.55
C SER A 288 23.60 2.77 0.88
N ALA A 289 23.33 1.81 1.76
CA ALA A 289 24.26 0.71 2.03
C ALA A 289 24.39 -0.23 0.82
N THR A 290 23.30 -0.38 0.06
CA THR A 290 23.23 -1.17 -1.17
C THR A 290 22.32 -0.46 -2.15
N ILE A 291 22.73 -0.34 -3.40
CA ILE A 291 21.92 0.14 -4.51
C ILE A 291 21.77 -1.00 -5.50
N ILE A 292 20.52 -1.38 -5.78
CA ILE A 292 20.21 -2.36 -6.81
C ILE A 292 19.55 -1.60 -7.96
N GLN A 293 20.00 -1.89 -9.16
CA GLN A 293 19.33 -1.47 -10.39
C GLN A 293 18.72 -2.69 -11.07
N ASP A 294 17.40 -2.64 -11.29
CA ASP A 294 16.67 -3.64 -12.05
C ASP A 294 16.25 -3.03 -13.40
N ASP A 295 16.81 -3.55 -14.47
CA ASP A 295 16.59 -3.07 -15.83
C ASP A 295 15.38 -3.73 -16.49
N SER A 296 14.71 -4.66 -15.80
CA SER A 296 13.51 -5.29 -16.32
C SER A 296 12.45 -4.23 -16.63
N GLY A 297 11.93 -4.26 -17.84
CA GLY A 297 10.95 -3.30 -18.31
C GLY A 297 11.50 -1.98 -18.85
N VAL A 298 12.81 -1.74 -18.81
CA VAL A 298 13.44 -0.62 -19.51
C VAL A 298 14.11 -1.16 -20.78
N PRO A 299 13.80 -0.63 -21.97
CA PRO A 299 14.46 -1.07 -23.19
C PRO A 299 15.98 -0.90 -23.11
N LEU A 300 16.73 -1.97 -23.40
CA LEU A 300 18.20 -2.01 -23.31
C LEU A 300 18.88 -0.89 -24.13
N GLN A 301 18.24 -0.42 -25.20
CA GLN A 301 18.74 0.70 -26.01
C GLN A 301 18.98 1.98 -25.20
N PHE A 302 18.30 2.20 -24.09
CA PHE A 302 18.53 3.35 -23.21
C PHE A 302 19.76 3.21 -22.33
N TYR A 303 20.29 1.99 -22.15
CA TYR A 303 21.49 1.72 -21.37
C TYR A 303 22.74 1.58 -22.24
N ASN A 304 22.61 1.26 -23.51
CA ASN A 304 23.70 1.05 -24.44
C ASN A 304 24.15 2.31 -25.19
N ALA A 305 23.52 3.46 -24.89
CA ALA A 305 23.88 4.75 -25.52
C ALA A 305 25.11 5.35 -24.79
N LYS A 306 26.25 4.67 -24.87
CA LYS A 306 27.58 5.24 -24.59
C LYS A 306 28.55 4.78 -25.66
#